data_9a07fbf5409b076dc0d90b797fd3847f
#
_entry.id   9a07fbf5409b076dc0d90b797fd3847f
#
_cell.length_a   1.000
_cell.length_b   1.000
_cell.length_c   1.000
_cell.angle_alpha   90.00
_cell.angle_beta   90.00
_cell.angle_gamma   90.00
#
_symmetry.space_group_name_H-M   'P 1'
#
loop_
_entity.id
_entity.type
_entity.pdbx_description
1 polymer ?
#
loop_
_entity_poly.entity_id
_entity_poly.type
_entity_poly.pdbx_seq_one_letter_code
_entity_poly.pdbx_strand_id
1 'polypeptide(L)'
;MRRTVTKSIAIIGEGETEWFYFDSLRVACRYPFKVAPDFPQHSDINHILKLVESYLNKQYDYIVCLFDMDRLFQFPSEMQLYQRAKKKYAVRKYAGKVMFVETNPCTEFWFLLHFLPNVVCRRYDSYEQLLPELQKYMPGYETVSYTHLR
;
A
#
# COMPACT_ATOMS: atom_id res chain seq x y z
N MET A 1 -26.26 -2.93 -26.56
CA MET A 1 -25.15 -3.37 -25.69
C MET A 1 -24.86 -2.27 -24.68
N ARG A 2 -25.04 -2.52 -23.38
CA ARG A 2 -24.60 -1.58 -22.34
C ARG A 2 -23.06 -1.63 -22.29
N ARG A 3 -22.40 -0.54 -22.63
CA ARG A 3 -20.96 -0.37 -22.40
C ARG A 3 -20.72 -0.42 -20.90
N THR A 4 -20.06 -1.47 -20.43
CA THR A 4 -19.58 -1.52 -19.04
C THR A 4 -18.48 -0.47 -18.90
N VAL A 5 -18.76 0.60 -18.20
CA VAL A 5 -17.75 1.64 -17.92
C VAL A 5 -16.78 1.03 -16.90
N THR A 6 -15.57 0.71 -17.34
CA THR A 6 -14.50 0.24 -16.46
C THR A 6 -14.06 1.39 -15.57
N LYS A 7 -14.11 1.19 -14.25
CA LYS A 7 -13.65 2.18 -13.28
C LYS A 7 -12.14 2.31 -13.32
N SER A 8 -11.65 3.55 -13.27
CA SER A 8 -10.23 3.83 -13.19
C SER A 8 -9.78 3.82 -11.73
N ILE A 9 -8.79 2.98 -11.43
CA ILE A 9 -8.27 2.76 -10.06
C ILE A 9 -6.77 3.01 -10.06
N ALA A 10 -6.27 3.80 -9.10
CA ALA A 10 -4.85 3.91 -8.80
C ALA A 10 -4.56 3.33 -7.43
N ILE A 11 -3.51 2.52 -7.32
CA ILE A 11 -2.99 1.99 -6.06
C ILE A 11 -1.62 2.62 -5.84
N ILE A 12 -1.44 3.31 -4.71
CA ILE A 12 -0.23 4.04 -4.35
C ILE A 12 0.38 3.34 -3.14
N GLY A 13 1.60 2.81 -3.28
CA GLY A 13 2.36 2.18 -2.20
C GLY A 13 3.43 3.11 -1.63
N GLU A 14 3.89 2.84 -0.42
CA GLU A 14 5.02 3.53 0.22
C GLU A 14 6.36 3.08 -0.33
N GLY A 15 6.47 1.81 -0.72
CA GLY A 15 7.73 1.20 -1.07
C GLY A 15 7.66 0.24 -2.24
N GLU A 16 8.79 -0.41 -2.44
CA GLU A 16 8.98 -1.36 -3.54
C GLU A 16 8.20 -2.65 -3.30
N THR A 17 8.05 -3.06 -2.04
CA THR A 17 7.31 -4.27 -1.65
C THR A 17 5.86 -4.19 -2.16
N GLU A 18 5.15 -3.11 -1.85
CA GLU A 18 3.77 -2.88 -2.31
C GLU A 18 3.73 -2.78 -3.83
N TRP A 19 4.69 -2.05 -4.41
CA TRP A 19 4.75 -1.84 -5.85
C TRP A 19 4.85 -3.17 -6.60
N PHE A 20 5.82 -4.02 -6.24
CA PHE A 20 6.03 -5.32 -6.90
C PHE A 20 4.86 -6.28 -6.66
N TYR A 21 4.29 -6.27 -5.46
CA TYR A 21 3.14 -7.10 -5.15
C TYR A 21 1.93 -6.74 -6.04
N PHE A 22 1.55 -5.47 -6.06
CA PHE A 22 0.38 -5.04 -6.82
C PHE A 22 0.61 -5.05 -8.32
N ASP A 23 1.81 -4.76 -8.81
CA ASP A 23 2.12 -4.88 -10.23
C ASP A 23 2.07 -6.35 -10.69
N SER A 24 2.64 -7.28 -9.91
CA SER A 24 2.56 -8.71 -10.18
C SER A 24 1.11 -9.20 -10.18
N LEU A 25 0.31 -8.78 -9.19
CA LEU A 25 -1.11 -9.11 -9.11
C LEU A 25 -1.89 -8.57 -10.31
N ARG A 26 -1.62 -7.32 -10.69
CA ARG A 26 -2.22 -6.68 -11.87
C ARG A 26 -1.94 -7.48 -13.14
N VAL A 27 -0.71 -7.90 -13.33
CA VAL A 27 -0.30 -8.67 -14.53
C VAL A 27 -0.92 -10.07 -14.50
N ALA A 28 -0.78 -10.79 -13.39
CA ALA A 28 -1.24 -12.17 -13.26
C ALA A 28 -2.77 -12.30 -13.41
N CYS A 29 -3.52 -11.39 -12.81
CA CYS A 29 -4.98 -11.39 -12.82
C CYS A 29 -5.60 -10.52 -13.92
N ARG A 30 -4.79 -9.81 -14.70
CA ARG A 30 -5.21 -8.86 -15.74
C ARG A 30 -6.14 -7.76 -15.19
N TYR A 31 -5.87 -7.29 -13.98
CA TYR A 31 -6.67 -6.23 -13.38
C TYR A 31 -6.36 -4.86 -14.01
N PRO A 32 -7.38 -4.03 -14.26
CA PRO A 32 -7.22 -2.75 -14.96
C PRO A 32 -6.86 -1.57 -14.03
N PHE A 33 -6.15 -1.78 -12.94
CA PHE A 33 -5.69 -0.69 -12.08
C PHE A 33 -4.27 -0.22 -12.43
N LYS A 34 -3.96 0.99 -12.06
CA LYS A 34 -2.61 1.59 -12.16
C LYS A 34 -1.90 1.45 -10.81
N VAL A 35 -0.66 0.99 -10.84
CA VAL A 35 0.24 1.04 -9.67
C VAL A 35 1.05 2.32 -9.73
N ALA A 36 1.20 3.00 -8.62
CA ALA A 36 1.93 4.25 -8.49
C ALA A 36 2.90 4.22 -7.28
N PRO A 37 4.01 4.92 -7.37
CA PRO A 37 4.52 5.71 -8.51
C PRO A 37 4.79 4.84 -9.75
N ASP A 38 5.19 5.45 -10.88
CA ASP A 38 5.41 4.73 -12.13
C ASP A 38 6.55 3.70 -12.06
N PHE A 39 7.47 3.88 -11.13
CA PHE A 39 8.60 2.99 -10.85
C PHE A 39 8.63 2.62 -9.37
N PRO A 40 9.11 1.41 -9.01
CA PRO A 40 9.28 1.03 -7.62
C PRO A 40 10.30 1.94 -6.94
N GLN A 41 9.86 2.64 -5.92
CA GLN A 41 10.69 3.55 -5.12
C GLN A 41 10.06 3.77 -3.76
N HIS A 42 10.90 4.16 -2.79
CA HIS A 42 10.39 4.62 -1.51
C HIS A 42 9.71 5.99 -1.64
N SER A 43 8.50 6.09 -1.10
CA SER A 43 7.70 7.31 -1.11
C SER A 43 7.37 7.74 0.31
N ASP A 44 7.80 8.93 0.69
CA ASP A 44 7.31 9.55 1.93
C ASP A 44 5.85 10.00 1.79
N ILE A 45 5.23 10.36 2.90
CA ILE A 45 3.83 10.78 2.90
C ILE A 45 3.57 11.99 2.01
N ASN A 46 4.51 12.92 1.88
CA ASN A 46 4.33 14.10 1.02
C ASN A 46 4.27 13.71 -0.45
N HIS A 47 5.12 12.74 -0.86
CA HIS A 47 5.09 12.22 -2.22
C HIS A 47 3.79 11.48 -2.49
N ILE A 48 3.33 10.63 -1.56
CA ILE A 48 2.05 9.91 -1.68
C ILE A 48 0.89 10.91 -1.84
N LEU A 49 0.85 11.95 -1.01
CA LEU A 49 -0.21 12.96 -1.09
C LEU A 49 -0.18 13.76 -2.41
N LYS A 50 1.01 14.05 -2.96
CA LYS A 50 1.14 14.65 -4.30
C LYS A 50 0.60 13.71 -5.39
N LEU A 51 0.86 12.42 -5.28
CA LEU A 51 0.29 11.44 -6.21
C LEU A 51 -1.24 11.39 -6.10
N VAL A 52 -1.81 11.42 -4.88
CA VAL A 52 -3.26 11.48 -4.69
C VAL A 52 -3.85 12.68 -5.44
N GLU A 53 -3.30 13.89 -5.25
CA GLU A 53 -3.77 15.09 -5.96
C GLU A 53 -3.64 14.94 -7.48
N SER A 54 -2.53 14.37 -7.96
CA SER A 54 -2.33 14.12 -9.39
C SER A 54 -3.41 13.20 -9.96
N TYR A 55 -3.72 12.09 -9.28
CA TYR A 55 -4.77 11.17 -9.75
C TYR A 55 -6.19 11.72 -9.58
N LEU A 56 -6.44 12.55 -8.58
CA LEU A 56 -7.69 13.31 -8.48
C LEU A 56 -7.88 14.25 -9.66
N ASN A 57 -6.82 14.99 -10.05
CA ASN A 57 -6.84 15.88 -11.20
C ASN A 57 -7.02 15.15 -12.54
N LYS A 58 -6.49 13.91 -12.64
CA LYS A 58 -6.70 13.00 -13.77
C LYS A 58 -8.08 12.33 -13.74
N GLN A 59 -8.93 12.68 -12.78
CA GLN A 59 -10.31 12.18 -12.63
C GLN A 59 -10.41 10.66 -12.44
N TYR A 60 -9.44 10.04 -11.76
CA TYR A 60 -9.56 8.64 -11.38
C TYR A 60 -10.78 8.43 -10.47
N ASP A 61 -11.49 7.30 -10.66
CA ASP A 61 -12.67 6.96 -9.87
C ASP A 61 -12.31 6.58 -8.44
N TYR A 62 -11.21 5.82 -8.26
CA TYR A 62 -10.74 5.37 -6.97
C TYR A 62 -9.23 5.51 -6.85
N ILE A 63 -8.78 5.96 -5.69
CA ILE A 63 -7.37 6.10 -5.32
C ILE A 63 -7.19 5.42 -3.98
N VAL A 64 -6.39 4.35 -3.97
CA VAL A 64 -6.10 3.55 -2.78
C VAL A 64 -4.66 3.83 -2.38
N CYS A 65 -4.44 4.28 -1.15
CA CYS A 65 -3.11 4.53 -0.61
C CYS A 65 -2.82 3.50 0.49
N LEU A 66 -1.68 2.85 0.41
CA LEU A 66 -1.22 1.86 1.37
C LEU A 66 -0.22 2.53 2.31
N PHE A 67 -0.35 2.26 3.60
CA PHE A 67 0.52 2.83 4.65
C PHE A 67 0.93 1.75 5.63
N ASP A 68 2.23 1.62 5.85
CA ASP A 68 2.81 0.78 6.88
C ASP A 68 2.82 1.53 8.21
N MET A 69 2.05 1.02 9.17
CA MET A 69 1.80 1.75 10.42
C MET A 69 2.99 1.75 11.35
N ASP A 70 3.83 0.70 11.36
CA ASP A 70 5.04 0.64 12.17
C ASP A 70 5.99 1.79 11.83
N ARG A 71 6.11 2.13 10.54
CA ARG A 71 6.89 3.27 10.08
C ARG A 71 6.27 4.60 10.52
N LEU A 72 4.98 4.80 10.31
CA LEU A 72 4.30 6.05 10.69
C LEU A 72 4.38 6.31 12.20
N PHE A 73 4.36 5.25 13.03
CA PHE A 73 4.52 5.39 14.48
C PHE A 73 5.92 5.87 14.89
N GLN A 74 6.95 5.59 14.07
CA GLN A 74 8.31 6.02 14.33
C GLN A 74 8.55 7.51 13.97
N PHE A 75 7.72 8.11 13.11
CA PHE A 75 7.87 9.47 12.61
C PHE A 75 6.68 10.36 12.95
N PRO A 76 6.67 11.04 14.13
CA PRO A 76 5.52 11.84 14.58
C PRO A 76 5.09 12.94 13.60
N SER A 77 6.02 13.54 12.86
CA SER A 77 5.72 14.56 11.86
C SER A 77 4.95 13.97 10.65
N GLU A 78 5.34 12.79 10.19
CA GLU A 78 4.62 12.08 9.13
C GLU A 78 3.25 11.62 9.61
N MET A 79 3.16 11.13 10.83
CA MET A 79 1.88 10.75 11.45
C MET A 79 0.90 11.94 11.51
N GLN A 80 1.38 13.15 11.84
CA GLN A 80 0.53 14.34 11.82
C GLN A 80 0.02 14.68 10.42
N LEU A 81 0.88 14.58 9.40
CA LEU A 81 0.48 14.77 8.00
C LEU A 81 -0.54 13.73 7.57
N TYR A 82 -0.31 12.46 7.93
CA TYR A 82 -1.22 11.36 7.69
C TYR A 82 -2.61 11.63 8.29
N GLN A 83 -2.67 12.00 9.57
CA GLN A 83 -3.94 12.31 10.26
C GLN A 83 -4.69 13.49 9.62
N ARG A 84 -3.96 14.52 9.20
CA ARG A 84 -4.56 15.66 8.47
C ARG A 84 -5.13 15.23 7.13
N ALA A 85 -4.37 14.42 6.38
CA ALA A 85 -4.80 13.91 5.09
C ALA A 85 -6.03 13.00 5.24
N LYS A 86 -6.03 12.11 6.23
CA LYS A 86 -7.17 11.24 6.52
C LYS A 86 -8.45 12.05 6.78
N LYS A 87 -8.35 13.13 7.57
CA LYS A 87 -9.48 14.06 7.80
C LYS A 87 -9.89 14.81 6.51
N LYS A 88 -8.91 15.29 5.73
CA LYS A 88 -9.17 16.00 4.46
C LYS A 88 -9.98 15.14 3.49
N TYR A 89 -9.58 13.88 3.31
CA TYR A 89 -10.20 12.99 2.33
C TYR A 89 -11.44 12.24 2.86
N ALA A 90 -11.74 12.32 4.15
CA ALA A 90 -12.98 11.78 4.73
C ALA A 90 -14.22 12.63 4.43
N VAL A 91 -14.05 13.89 3.98
CA VAL A 91 -15.18 14.76 3.66
C VAL A 91 -15.97 14.25 2.45
N ARG A 92 -17.27 14.58 2.39
CA ARG A 92 -18.22 14.09 1.36
C ARG A 92 -17.70 14.18 -0.08
N LYS A 93 -16.93 15.22 -0.40
CA LYS A 93 -16.34 15.43 -1.74
C LYS A 93 -15.45 14.27 -2.20
N TYR A 94 -14.74 13.63 -1.27
CA TYR A 94 -13.76 12.59 -1.55
C TYR A 94 -14.15 11.22 -0.97
N ALA A 95 -15.26 11.16 -0.21
CA ALA A 95 -15.69 9.94 0.47
C ALA A 95 -15.89 8.79 -0.53
N GLY A 96 -15.22 7.66 -0.27
CA GLY A 96 -15.23 6.50 -1.14
C GLY A 96 -14.39 6.64 -2.43
N LYS A 97 -13.80 7.82 -2.69
CA LYS A 97 -12.91 8.05 -3.82
C LYS A 97 -11.45 7.91 -3.44
N VAL A 98 -11.05 8.48 -2.30
CA VAL A 98 -9.71 8.31 -1.73
C VAL A 98 -9.82 7.42 -0.50
N MET A 99 -9.09 6.31 -0.52
CA MET A 99 -9.10 5.32 0.56
C MET A 99 -7.69 5.15 1.09
N PHE A 100 -7.53 5.22 2.42
CA PHE A 100 -6.30 4.92 3.12
C PHE A 100 -6.42 3.53 3.74
N VAL A 101 -5.55 2.63 3.32
CA VAL A 101 -5.46 1.26 3.80
C VAL A 101 -4.22 1.15 4.68
N GLU A 102 -4.43 0.84 5.93
CA GLU A 102 -3.39 0.70 6.94
C GLU A 102 -2.99 -0.76 7.05
N THR A 103 -1.70 -1.06 6.89
CA THR A 103 -1.13 -2.37 7.22
C THR A 103 -0.45 -2.28 8.59
N ASN A 104 -0.79 -3.17 9.50
CA ASN A 104 -0.26 -3.14 10.86
C ASN A 104 0.29 -4.52 11.25
N PRO A 105 1.60 -4.64 11.44
CA PRO A 105 2.61 -3.56 11.41
C PRO A 105 2.96 -3.05 10.01
N CYS A 106 3.06 -3.92 9.02
CA CYS A 106 3.53 -3.62 7.66
C CYS A 106 2.89 -4.56 6.64
N THR A 107 3.16 -4.32 5.36
CA THR A 107 2.61 -5.07 4.22
C THR A 107 2.98 -6.55 4.27
N GLU A 108 4.11 -6.93 4.83
CA GLU A 108 4.53 -8.32 4.96
C GLU A 108 3.58 -9.15 5.86
N PHE A 109 2.83 -8.51 6.76
CA PHE A 109 1.78 -9.20 7.50
C PHE A 109 0.68 -9.73 6.57
N TRP A 110 0.34 -8.96 5.54
CA TRP A 110 -0.58 -9.40 4.50
C TRP A 110 -0.05 -10.64 3.76
N PHE A 111 1.25 -10.70 3.47
CA PHE A 111 1.84 -11.88 2.84
C PHE A 111 1.76 -13.11 3.75
N LEU A 112 2.05 -12.96 5.03
CA LEU A 112 1.93 -14.04 6.01
C LEU A 112 0.50 -14.61 6.05
N LEU A 113 -0.52 -13.77 5.97
CA LEU A 113 -1.92 -14.20 5.99
C LEU A 113 -2.29 -15.14 4.83
N HIS A 114 -1.59 -15.09 3.71
CA HIS A 114 -1.82 -16.01 2.60
C HIS A 114 -1.41 -17.46 2.90
N PHE A 115 -0.51 -17.67 3.85
CA PHE A 115 0.00 -18.98 4.21
C PHE A 115 -0.67 -19.59 5.44
N LEU A 116 -1.41 -18.79 6.17
CA LEU A 116 -2.00 -19.24 7.43
C LEU A 116 -3.42 -19.78 7.19
N PRO A 117 -3.71 -21.03 7.63
CA PRO A 117 -5.00 -21.67 7.36
C PRO A 117 -6.15 -21.11 8.19
N ASN A 118 -5.86 -20.37 9.26
CA ASN A 118 -6.84 -19.83 10.20
C ASN A 118 -6.50 -18.40 10.59
N VAL A 119 -7.48 -17.69 11.15
CA VAL A 119 -7.28 -16.35 11.68
C VAL A 119 -6.18 -16.37 12.73
N VAL A 120 -5.17 -15.55 12.55
CA VAL A 120 -4.02 -15.47 13.44
C VAL A 120 -4.40 -14.67 14.67
N CYS A 121 -4.34 -15.30 15.83
CA CYS A 121 -4.52 -14.60 17.10
C CYS A 121 -3.23 -13.93 17.59
N ARG A 122 -2.11 -14.09 16.88
CA ARG A 122 -0.83 -13.49 17.26
C ARG A 122 -0.72 -12.08 16.73
N ARG A 123 -0.40 -11.15 17.61
CA ARG A 123 -0.09 -9.77 17.28
C ARG A 123 1.41 -9.62 17.01
N TYR A 124 1.73 -8.88 15.99
CA TYR A 124 3.08 -8.42 15.67
C TYR A 124 3.08 -6.89 15.75
N ASP A 125 4.10 -6.34 16.41
CA ASP A 125 4.19 -4.89 16.61
C ASP A 125 5.20 -4.23 15.67
N SER A 126 6.04 -5.03 14.98
CA SER A 126 7.01 -4.55 14.00
C SER A 126 7.33 -5.61 12.94
N TYR A 127 7.99 -5.15 11.86
CA TYR A 127 8.52 -6.01 10.80
C TYR A 127 9.50 -7.07 11.35
N GLU A 128 10.40 -6.67 12.27
CA GLU A 128 11.41 -7.57 12.83
C GLU A 128 10.79 -8.74 13.61
N GLN A 129 9.65 -8.50 14.25
CA GLN A 129 8.91 -9.58 14.94
C GLN A 129 8.19 -10.50 13.95
N LEU A 130 7.76 -9.96 12.81
CA LEU A 130 7.01 -10.69 11.79
C LEU A 130 7.92 -11.54 10.90
N LEU A 131 9.09 -11.03 10.54
CA LEU A 131 9.99 -11.60 9.53
C LEU A 131 10.34 -13.07 9.78
N PRO A 132 10.74 -13.52 11.00
CA PRO A 132 11.06 -14.92 11.24
C PRO A 132 9.87 -15.87 10.99
N GLU A 133 8.66 -15.40 11.21
CA GLU A 133 7.45 -16.19 10.95
C GLU A 133 7.17 -16.29 9.45
N LEU A 134 7.29 -15.17 8.72
CA LEU A 134 7.13 -15.14 7.27
C LEU A 134 8.17 -16.04 6.57
N GLN A 135 9.43 -16.02 7.03
CA GLN A 135 10.53 -16.80 6.46
C GLN A 135 10.33 -18.33 6.60
N LYS A 136 9.47 -18.82 7.49
CA LYS A 136 9.11 -20.24 7.54
C LYS A 136 8.38 -20.68 6.26
N TYR A 137 7.62 -19.78 5.64
CA TYR A 137 6.83 -20.04 4.43
C TYR A 137 7.52 -19.51 3.17
N MET A 138 8.33 -18.48 3.32
CA MET A 138 9.10 -17.84 2.25
C MET A 138 10.59 -17.79 2.64
N PRO A 139 11.31 -18.94 2.59
CA PRO A 139 12.73 -18.97 2.93
C PRO A 139 13.52 -17.98 2.06
N GLY A 140 14.38 -17.17 2.70
CA GLY A 140 15.16 -16.14 2.02
C GLY A 140 14.40 -14.87 1.68
N TYR A 141 13.15 -14.71 2.16
CA TYR A 141 12.48 -13.43 2.03
C TYR A 141 13.25 -12.34 2.75
N GLU A 142 13.54 -11.28 2.03
CA GLU A 142 14.08 -10.02 2.53
C GLU A 142 13.25 -8.89 1.94
N THR A 143 13.06 -7.82 2.69
CA THR A 143 12.44 -6.61 2.13
C THR A 143 13.23 -6.14 0.93
N VAL A 144 12.57 -5.92 -0.19
CA VAL A 144 13.24 -5.43 -1.40
C VAL A 144 13.81 -4.05 -1.11
N SER A 145 15.14 -3.99 -1.06
CA SER A 145 15.89 -2.75 -0.93
C SER A 145 16.73 -2.55 -2.18
N TYR A 146 16.71 -1.35 -2.73
CA TYR A 146 17.46 -0.98 -3.95
C TYR A 146 18.98 -1.24 -3.87
N THR A 147 19.52 -1.52 -2.68
CA THR A 147 20.94 -1.77 -2.44
C THR A 147 21.44 -3.08 -3.01
N HIS A 148 20.60 -4.00 -3.43
CA HIS A 148 21.00 -5.33 -3.94
C HIS A 148 20.87 -5.52 -5.46
N LEU A 149 20.52 -4.47 -6.20
CA LEU A 149 20.42 -4.50 -7.67
C LEU A 149 21.60 -3.78 -8.37
N ARG A 150 22.80 -3.89 -7.80
CA ARG A 150 24.05 -3.50 -8.49
C ARG A 150 24.90 -4.69 -8.84
#